data_5b9fc60a25e1b95083d90f8c46b52ea6
#
_entry.id   5b9fc60a25e1b95083d90f8c46b52ea6
#
_cell.length_a   1.000
_cell.length_b   1.000
_cell.length_c   1.000
_cell.angle_alpha   90.00
_cell.angle_beta   90.00
_cell.angle_gamma   90.00
#
_symmetry.space_group_name_H-M   'P 1'
#
loop_
_entity.id
_entity.type
_entity.pdbx_description
1 polymer ?
#
loop_
_entity_poly.entity_id
_entity_poly.type
_entity_poly.pdbx_seq_one_letter_code
_entity_poly.pdbx_strand_id
1 'polypeptide(L)'
;MVKFVASDLDGTLLLNGAQSVDESAIQYINKLVDKGVIFAPASGRQITSLKRLFGAVSDKLAYIAENGALVEYKGETIGKTAMDRKLALEIIEDVIEQPDCEVLVSGEHTAYIKPKSEEYYYRMTKVVNYHTTLVDKFTDIDEDILKIAVCDMTGIKNSKEHFINKWSCLLYTSPSPRD
;
A
#
# COMPACT_ATOMS: atom_id res chain seq x y z
N MET A 1 13.92 -14.10 25.00
CA MET A 1 12.69 -13.29 25.08
C MET A 1 12.44 -12.64 23.73
N VAL A 2 11.23 -12.77 23.15
CA VAL A 2 10.84 -12.10 21.90
C VAL A 2 10.77 -10.60 22.13
N LYS A 3 11.41 -9.80 21.26
CA LYS A 3 11.44 -8.34 21.36
C LYS A 3 10.69 -7.66 20.21
N PHE A 4 10.49 -8.36 19.12
CA PHE A 4 9.86 -7.84 17.92
C PHE A 4 8.96 -8.91 17.29
N VAL A 5 7.77 -8.50 16.85
CA VAL A 5 6.80 -9.33 16.12
C VAL A 5 6.33 -8.56 14.90
N ALA A 6 6.60 -9.06 13.71
CA ALA A 6 5.96 -8.60 12.49
C ALA A 6 4.84 -9.58 12.10
N SER A 7 3.69 -9.05 11.69
CA SER A 7 2.55 -9.84 11.26
C SER A 7 2.00 -9.32 9.95
N ASP A 8 1.79 -10.23 9.01
CA ASP A 8 0.98 -9.95 7.84
C ASP A 8 -0.48 -9.66 8.25
N LEU A 9 -1.21 -8.97 7.39
CA LEU A 9 -2.58 -8.56 7.65
C LEU A 9 -3.59 -9.45 6.92
N ASP A 10 -3.55 -9.44 5.60
CA ASP A 10 -4.59 -10.02 4.77
C ASP A 10 -4.45 -11.55 4.71
N GLY A 11 -5.37 -12.26 5.34
CA GLY A 11 -5.28 -13.71 5.53
C GLY A 11 -4.61 -14.14 6.84
N THR A 12 -4.11 -13.19 7.65
CA THR A 12 -3.48 -13.45 8.95
C THR A 12 -4.24 -12.76 10.10
N LEU A 13 -4.21 -11.44 10.16
CA LEU A 13 -4.99 -10.67 11.15
C LEU A 13 -6.38 -10.26 10.61
N LEU A 14 -6.51 -10.12 9.30
CA LEU A 14 -7.77 -9.88 8.61
C LEU A 14 -8.19 -11.16 7.88
N LEU A 15 -8.97 -11.99 8.57
CA LEU A 15 -9.46 -13.25 8.03
C LEU A 15 -10.76 -13.04 7.23
N ASN A 16 -10.96 -13.85 6.19
CA ASN A 16 -12.21 -13.91 5.42
C ASN A 16 -12.67 -12.55 4.85
N GLY A 17 -11.73 -11.68 4.49
CA GLY A 17 -12.06 -10.36 3.94
C GLY A 17 -12.53 -9.34 4.97
N ALA A 18 -12.27 -9.57 6.27
CA ALA A 18 -12.60 -8.63 7.34
C ALA A 18 -12.03 -7.22 7.07
N GLN A 19 -12.83 -6.19 7.35
CA GLN A 19 -12.44 -4.80 7.14
C GLN A 19 -11.86 -4.13 8.41
N SER A 20 -11.82 -4.86 9.53
CA SER A 20 -11.24 -4.42 10.79
C SER A 20 -10.51 -5.57 11.48
N VAL A 21 -9.50 -5.25 12.25
CA VAL A 21 -8.83 -6.22 13.13
C VAL A 21 -9.77 -6.54 14.31
N ASP A 22 -9.83 -7.82 14.65
CA ASP A 22 -10.65 -8.29 15.77
C ASP A 22 -10.23 -7.62 17.09
N GLU A 23 -11.22 -7.25 17.92
CA GLU A 23 -10.97 -6.54 19.16
C GLU A 23 -10.11 -7.35 20.13
N SER A 24 -10.28 -8.67 20.17
CA SER A 24 -9.43 -9.55 20.99
C SER A 24 -7.98 -9.54 20.52
N ALA A 25 -7.73 -9.50 19.20
CA ALA A 25 -6.39 -9.36 18.66
C ALA A 25 -5.75 -8.01 19.04
N ILE A 26 -6.52 -6.90 18.97
CA ILE A 26 -6.07 -5.58 19.44
C ILE A 26 -5.67 -5.63 20.91
N GLN A 27 -6.48 -6.27 21.77
CA GLN A 27 -6.17 -6.41 23.19
C GLN A 27 -4.88 -7.21 23.44
N TYR A 28 -4.65 -8.30 22.68
CA TYR A 28 -3.41 -9.08 22.78
C TYR A 28 -2.19 -8.29 22.28
N ILE A 29 -2.33 -7.56 21.19
CA ILE A 29 -1.28 -6.68 20.66
C ILE A 29 -0.92 -5.62 21.71
N ASN A 30 -1.91 -4.96 22.30
CA ASN A 30 -1.66 -3.99 23.36
C ASN A 30 -0.90 -4.60 24.55
N LYS A 31 -1.28 -5.81 25.01
CA LYS A 31 -0.56 -6.52 26.09
C LYS A 31 0.89 -6.86 25.72
N LEU A 32 1.18 -7.15 24.44
CA LEU A 32 2.56 -7.38 23.96
C LEU A 32 3.36 -6.09 24.04
N VAL A 33 2.80 -5.00 23.54
CA VAL A 33 3.45 -3.68 23.55
C VAL A 33 3.71 -3.18 24.96
N ASP A 34 2.75 -3.35 25.87
CA ASP A 34 2.89 -2.98 27.29
C ASP A 34 4.00 -3.80 28.01
N LYS A 35 4.37 -4.98 27.46
CA LYS A 35 5.52 -5.77 27.93
C LYS A 35 6.84 -5.41 27.21
N GLY A 36 6.86 -4.35 26.43
CA GLY A 36 8.05 -3.88 25.73
C GLY A 36 8.37 -4.64 24.44
N VAL A 37 7.41 -5.40 23.88
CA VAL A 37 7.55 -6.02 22.56
C VAL A 37 7.14 -5.01 21.51
N ILE A 38 7.97 -4.78 20.48
CA ILE A 38 7.59 -3.99 19.32
C ILE A 38 6.71 -4.87 18.43
N PHE A 39 5.50 -4.41 18.12
CA PHE A 39 4.62 -5.07 17.16
C PHE A 39 4.53 -4.23 15.89
N ALA A 40 4.66 -4.88 14.72
CA ALA A 40 4.64 -4.25 13.41
C ALA A 40 3.68 -5.00 12.46
N PRO A 41 2.51 -4.45 12.12
CA PRO A 41 1.78 -4.93 10.95
C PRO A 41 2.58 -4.66 9.69
N ALA A 42 2.68 -5.68 8.82
CA ALA A 42 3.39 -5.63 7.55
C ALA A 42 2.39 -5.87 6.41
N SER A 43 2.29 -4.94 5.47
CA SER A 43 1.31 -5.04 4.37
C SER A 43 1.69 -4.17 3.18
N GLY A 44 1.12 -4.50 2.01
CA GLY A 44 1.15 -3.62 0.84
C GLY A 44 0.23 -2.40 0.93
N ARG A 45 -0.51 -2.23 2.02
CA ARG A 45 -1.43 -1.12 2.22
C ARG A 45 -0.68 0.17 2.54
N GLN A 46 -1.32 1.30 2.23
CA GLN A 46 -0.89 2.64 2.62
C GLN A 46 -0.83 2.77 4.15
N ILE A 47 0.16 3.47 4.67
CA ILE A 47 0.38 3.62 6.11
C ILE A 47 -0.82 4.20 6.86
N THR A 48 -1.51 5.17 6.28
CA THR A 48 -2.74 5.76 6.86
C THR A 48 -3.86 4.73 6.97
N SER A 49 -3.97 3.80 6.00
CA SER A 49 -4.92 2.68 6.05
C SER A 49 -4.56 1.68 7.13
N LEU A 50 -3.26 1.39 7.32
CA LEU A 50 -2.79 0.53 8.40
C LEU A 50 -3.12 1.11 9.78
N LYS A 51 -2.78 2.37 10.01
CA LYS A 51 -3.03 3.06 11.29
C LYS A 51 -4.50 3.01 11.69
N ARG A 52 -5.42 3.21 10.74
CA ARG A 52 -6.87 3.13 11.00
C ARG A 52 -7.33 1.77 11.53
N LEU A 53 -6.71 0.67 11.09
CA LEU A 53 -7.09 -0.68 11.50
C LEU A 53 -6.80 -0.97 12.98
N PHE A 54 -5.83 -0.28 13.56
CA PHE A 54 -5.39 -0.51 14.93
C PHE A 54 -5.92 0.50 15.96
N GLY A 55 -6.63 1.54 15.50
CA GLY A 55 -7.35 2.48 16.37
C GLY A 55 -6.50 3.02 17.53
N ALA A 56 -6.96 2.82 18.75
CA ALA A 56 -6.35 3.37 19.96
C ALA A 56 -4.93 2.88 20.27
N VAL A 57 -4.49 1.74 19.71
CA VAL A 57 -3.12 1.22 19.92
C VAL A 57 -2.16 1.66 18.82
N SER A 58 -2.67 2.34 17.77
CA SER A 58 -1.92 2.71 16.57
C SER A 58 -0.60 3.42 16.87
N ASP A 59 -0.60 4.40 17.76
CA ASP A 59 0.58 5.23 18.05
C ASP A 59 1.70 4.48 18.81
N LYS A 60 1.39 3.28 19.31
CA LYS A 60 2.35 2.43 20.01
C LYS A 60 3.08 1.45 19.09
N LEU A 61 2.62 1.28 17.85
CA LEU A 61 3.08 0.26 16.92
C LEU A 61 4.21 0.77 16.00
N ALA A 62 4.98 -0.17 15.45
CA ALA A 62 5.72 0.06 14.23
C ALA A 62 4.85 -0.31 13.03
N TYR A 63 5.18 0.18 11.83
CA TYR A 63 4.46 -0.12 10.60
C TYR A 63 5.43 -0.44 9.48
N ILE A 64 5.18 -1.54 8.77
CA ILE A 64 5.86 -1.91 7.53
C ILE A 64 4.82 -1.80 6.42
N ALA A 65 4.80 -0.65 5.75
CA ALA A 65 3.81 -0.28 4.75
C ALA A 65 4.36 -0.38 3.33
N GLU A 66 3.49 -0.28 2.32
CA GLU A 66 3.82 -0.26 0.90
C GLU A 66 4.76 -1.41 0.49
N ASN A 67 4.49 -2.65 0.95
CA ASN A 67 5.34 -3.82 0.75
C ASN A 67 6.77 -3.66 1.31
N GLY A 68 6.95 -2.88 2.36
CA GLY A 68 8.25 -2.62 2.99
C GLY A 68 8.97 -1.38 2.47
N ALA A 69 8.42 -0.67 1.48
CA ALA A 69 9.01 0.56 0.99
C ALA A 69 8.95 1.72 2.00
N LEU A 70 8.08 1.62 3.01
CA LEU A 70 7.96 2.59 4.09
C LEU A 70 7.90 1.88 5.44
N VAL A 71 8.80 2.24 6.36
CA VAL A 71 8.81 1.74 7.73
C VAL A 71 8.74 2.91 8.70
N GLU A 72 7.74 2.88 9.56
CA GLU A 72 7.53 3.91 10.58
C GLU A 72 7.54 3.28 11.98
N TYR A 73 8.08 4.00 12.96
CA TYR A 73 7.98 3.67 14.38
C TYR A 73 7.80 4.93 15.21
N LYS A 74 6.78 4.94 16.08
CA LYS A 74 6.43 6.08 16.95
C LYS A 74 6.21 7.40 16.19
N GLY A 75 5.64 7.33 14.99
CA GLY A 75 5.36 8.49 14.15
C GLY A 75 6.55 9.01 13.35
N GLU A 76 7.71 8.35 13.44
CA GLU A 76 8.91 8.72 12.67
C GLU A 76 9.19 7.70 11.59
N THR A 77 9.47 8.14 10.38
CA THR A 77 9.95 7.28 9.29
C THR A 77 11.38 6.84 9.60
N ILE A 78 11.56 5.55 9.90
CA ILE A 78 12.85 4.94 10.22
C ILE A 78 13.47 4.20 9.03
N GLY A 79 12.71 3.98 7.97
CA GLY A 79 13.18 3.35 6.73
C GLY A 79 12.29 3.73 5.56
N LYS A 80 12.91 4.09 4.44
CA LYS A 80 12.23 4.41 3.19
C LYS A 80 13.07 3.94 2.00
N THR A 81 12.40 3.31 1.03
CA THR A 81 13.00 2.92 -0.24
C THR A 81 12.14 3.47 -1.36
N ALA A 82 12.64 4.51 -2.02
CA ALA A 82 11.98 5.12 -3.16
C ALA A 82 12.37 4.42 -4.47
N MET A 83 11.47 4.46 -5.42
CA MET A 83 11.76 4.10 -6.80
C MET A 83 12.61 5.17 -7.47
N ASP A 84 13.45 4.78 -8.44
CA ASP A 84 14.04 5.76 -9.34
C ASP A 84 12.93 6.54 -10.03
N ARG A 85 12.98 7.88 -9.92
CA ARG A 85 11.89 8.75 -10.39
C ARG A 85 11.67 8.65 -11.90
N LYS A 86 12.75 8.54 -12.68
CA LYS A 86 12.65 8.43 -14.14
C LYS A 86 11.98 7.12 -14.52
N LEU A 87 12.44 6.03 -13.94
CA LEU A 87 11.85 4.71 -14.14
C LEU A 87 10.37 4.68 -13.70
N ALA A 88 10.04 5.27 -12.56
CA ALA A 88 8.67 5.35 -12.09
C ALA A 88 7.75 6.09 -13.07
N LEU A 89 8.19 7.22 -13.61
CA LEU A 89 7.42 7.97 -14.62
C LEU A 89 7.26 7.19 -15.93
N GLU A 90 8.29 6.47 -16.38
CA GLU A 90 8.20 5.61 -17.59
C GLU A 90 7.16 4.48 -17.39
N ILE A 91 7.11 3.88 -16.20
CA ILE A 91 6.11 2.85 -15.86
C ILE A 91 4.70 3.46 -15.81
N ILE A 92 4.55 4.63 -15.19
CA ILE A 92 3.27 5.33 -15.10
C ILE A 92 2.73 5.65 -16.50
N GLU A 93 3.57 6.14 -17.39
CA GLU A 93 3.20 6.41 -18.79
C GLU A 93 2.73 5.15 -19.51
N ASP A 94 3.47 4.04 -19.36
CA ASP A 94 3.08 2.75 -19.92
C ASP A 94 1.71 2.28 -19.44
N VAL A 95 1.41 2.45 -18.13
CA VAL A 95 0.09 2.11 -17.58
C VAL A 95 -1.01 3.02 -18.15
N ILE A 96 -0.73 4.31 -18.30
CA ILE A 96 -1.69 5.28 -18.83
C ILE A 96 -2.03 4.97 -20.28
N GLU A 97 -1.08 4.49 -21.07
CA GLU A 97 -1.29 4.09 -22.47
C GLU A 97 -2.20 2.87 -22.62
N GLN A 98 -2.33 2.03 -21.57
CA GLN A 98 -3.28 0.91 -21.59
C GLN A 98 -4.70 1.44 -21.33
N PRO A 99 -5.68 1.29 -22.26
CA PRO A 99 -6.98 1.94 -22.17
C PRO A 99 -7.79 1.49 -20.93
N ASP A 100 -7.67 0.22 -20.55
CA ASP A 100 -8.43 -0.40 -19.47
C ASP A 100 -7.70 -0.38 -18.13
N CYS A 101 -6.48 0.16 -18.07
CA CYS A 101 -5.68 0.21 -16.86
C CYS A 101 -5.75 1.57 -16.18
N GLU A 102 -5.93 1.53 -14.89
CA GLU A 102 -5.84 2.67 -13.97
C GLU A 102 -4.56 2.56 -13.15
N VAL A 103 -4.00 3.68 -12.76
CA VAL A 103 -2.76 3.73 -11.98
C VAL A 103 -2.98 4.40 -10.63
N LEU A 104 -2.39 3.81 -9.59
CA LEU A 104 -2.25 4.42 -8.28
C LEU A 104 -0.76 4.52 -7.96
N VAL A 105 -0.30 5.71 -7.65
CA VAL A 105 1.10 6.00 -7.29
C VAL A 105 1.16 6.32 -5.81
N SER A 106 1.79 5.45 -5.03
CA SER A 106 1.95 5.68 -3.59
C SER A 106 3.17 6.56 -3.34
N GLY A 107 2.94 7.69 -2.69
CA GLY A 107 3.95 8.50 -2.04
C GLY A 107 4.10 8.14 -0.56
N GLU A 108 4.84 8.93 0.19
CA GLU A 108 5.01 8.77 1.64
C GLU A 108 3.74 9.18 2.41
N HIS A 109 3.05 10.23 1.95
CA HIS A 109 1.93 10.83 2.67
C HIS A 109 0.58 10.53 2.04
N THR A 110 0.52 10.35 0.74
CA THR A 110 -0.73 10.15 0.00
C THR A 110 -0.54 9.21 -1.18
N ALA A 111 -1.64 8.73 -1.74
CA ALA A 111 -1.64 8.06 -3.02
C ALA A 111 -2.14 9.02 -4.10
N TYR A 112 -1.39 9.15 -5.17
CA TYR A 112 -1.73 10.02 -6.29
C TYR A 112 -2.49 9.22 -7.35
N ILE A 113 -3.59 9.79 -7.81
CA ILE A 113 -4.42 9.20 -8.86
C ILE A 113 -4.84 10.25 -9.88
N LYS A 114 -4.98 9.81 -11.13
CA LYS A 114 -5.62 10.53 -12.22
C LYS A 114 -6.60 9.57 -12.90
N PRO A 115 -7.78 9.38 -12.31
CA PRO A 115 -8.72 8.35 -12.76
C PRO A 115 -9.22 8.63 -14.17
N LYS A 116 -9.28 7.58 -15.01
CA LYS A 116 -9.91 7.60 -16.33
C LYS A 116 -11.43 7.38 -16.20
N SER A 117 -11.87 6.78 -15.08
CA SER A 117 -13.28 6.45 -14.84
C SER A 117 -13.76 6.89 -13.46
N GLU A 118 -15.07 7.23 -13.36
CA GLU A 118 -15.72 7.52 -12.08
C GLU A 118 -15.76 6.27 -11.18
N GLU A 119 -15.89 5.09 -11.78
CA GLU A 119 -15.90 3.81 -11.06
C GLU A 119 -14.58 3.60 -10.28
N TYR A 120 -13.43 3.82 -10.93
CA TYR A 120 -12.14 3.71 -10.26
C TYR A 120 -11.98 4.75 -9.17
N TYR A 121 -12.37 6.01 -9.44
CA TYR A 121 -12.35 7.06 -8.43
C TYR A 121 -13.17 6.68 -7.19
N TYR A 122 -14.40 6.23 -7.40
CA TYR A 122 -15.28 5.78 -6.32
C TYR A 122 -14.67 4.60 -5.55
N ARG A 123 -14.13 3.62 -6.26
CA ARG A 123 -13.47 2.44 -5.67
C ARG A 123 -12.34 2.87 -4.75
N MET A 124 -11.42 3.74 -5.20
CA MET A 124 -10.27 4.16 -4.41
C MET A 124 -10.66 5.01 -3.19
N THR A 125 -11.59 5.94 -3.36
CA THR A 125 -11.93 6.92 -2.34
C THR A 125 -13.00 6.45 -1.36
N LYS A 126 -13.93 5.57 -1.77
CA LYS A 126 -15.07 5.14 -0.95
C LYS A 126 -15.01 3.68 -0.52
N VAL A 127 -14.56 2.78 -1.39
CA VAL A 127 -14.53 1.33 -1.09
C VAL A 127 -13.22 0.98 -0.40
N VAL A 128 -12.08 1.25 -1.03
CA VAL A 128 -10.75 0.98 -0.46
C VAL A 128 -10.40 2.03 0.60
N ASN A 129 -10.97 3.22 0.46
CA ASN A 129 -10.82 4.34 1.38
C ASN A 129 -9.34 4.74 1.58
N TYR A 130 -8.59 4.83 0.47
CA TYR A 130 -7.25 5.39 0.49
C TYR A 130 -7.27 6.90 0.70
N HIS A 131 -6.25 7.40 1.37
CA HIS A 131 -5.95 8.83 1.35
C HIS A 131 -5.35 9.15 -0.01
N THR A 132 -6.11 9.85 -0.87
CA THR A 132 -5.76 10.10 -2.27
C THR A 132 -5.69 11.57 -2.58
N THR A 133 -4.74 11.94 -3.45
CA THR A 133 -4.59 13.25 -4.06
C THR A 133 -4.77 13.13 -5.57
N LEU A 134 -5.67 13.95 -6.12
CA LEU A 134 -5.84 14.05 -7.58
C LEU A 134 -4.70 14.87 -8.17
N VAL A 135 -4.15 14.42 -9.29
CA VAL A 135 -3.12 15.15 -10.04
C VAL A 135 -3.52 15.31 -11.50
N ASP A 136 -3.14 16.42 -12.09
CA ASP A 136 -3.27 16.62 -13.54
C ASP A 136 -2.16 15.89 -14.31
N LYS A 137 -0.96 15.86 -13.71
CA LYS A 137 0.20 15.15 -14.26
C LYS A 137 0.97 14.47 -13.13
N PHE A 138 1.39 13.25 -13.33
CA PHE A 138 2.23 12.53 -12.36
C PHE A 138 3.64 13.11 -12.21
N THR A 139 4.07 13.92 -13.19
CA THR A 139 5.32 14.69 -13.09
C THR A 139 5.29 15.75 -11.99
N ASP A 140 4.09 16.18 -11.58
CA ASP A 140 3.88 17.24 -10.57
C ASP A 140 3.96 16.71 -9.13
N ILE A 141 4.12 15.38 -8.95
CA ILE A 141 4.37 14.78 -7.64
C ILE A 141 5.73 15.28 -7.15
N ASP A 142 5.76 15.90 -5.98
CA ASP A 142 6.95 16.50 -5.38
C ASP A 142 7.61 15.65 -4.28
N GLU A 143 7.01 14.49 -3.95
CA GLU A 143 7.57 13.52 -3.01
C GLU A 143 8.13 12.27 -3.70
N ASP A 144 8.79 11.41 -2.91
CA ASP A 144 9.31 10.13 -3.37
C ASP A 144 8.18 9.17 -3.74
N ILE A 145 8.32 8.50 -4.87
CA ILE A 145 7.41 7.43 -5.31
C ILE A 145 7.87 6.12 -4.68
N LEU A 146 7.00 5.50 -3.89
CA LEU A 146 7.29 4.27 -3.15
C LEU A 146 6.78 3.02 -3.86
N LYS A 147 5.63 3.14 -4.54
CA LYS A 147 4.98 2.02 -5.23
C LYS A 147 4.07 2.50 -6.35
N ILE A 148 3.99 1.71 -7.40
CA ILE A 148 3.00 1.86 -8.47
C ILE A 148 2.11 0.62 -8.45
N ALA A 149 0.80 0.84 -8.38
CA ALA A 149 -0.19 -0.22 -8.49
C ALA A 149 -1.03 -0.03 -9.75
N VAL A 150 -1.22 -1.11 -10.48
CA VAL A 150 -2.03 -1.15 -11.70
C VAL A 150 -3.35 -1.84 -11.39
N CYS A 151 -4.45 -1.21 -11.78
CA CYS A 151 -5.78 -1.81 -11.72
C CYS A 151 -6.31 -1.96 -13.15
N ASP A 152 -6.39 -3.18 -13.64
CA ASP A 152 -7.03 -3.49 -14.91
C ASP A 152 -8.53 -3.63 -14.66
N MET A 153 -9.33 -2.73 -15.21
CA MET A 153 -10.78 -2.66 -15.01
C MET A 153 -11.53 -3.80 -15.69
N THR A 154 -10.87 -4.48 -16.63
CA THR A 154 -11.42 -5.65 -17.35
C THR A 154 -10.91 -6.97 -16.78
N GLY A 155 -9.97 -6.91 -15.85
CA GLY A 155 -9.37 -8.06 -15.16
C GLY A 155 -7.88 -8.23 -15.44
N ILE A 156 -7.12 -8.38 -14.37
CA ILE A 156 -5.64 -8.40 -14.38
C ILE A 156 -5.03 -9.40 -15.39
N LYS A 157 -5.75 -10.46 -15.76
CA LYS A 157 -5.27 -11.44 -16.73
C LYS A 157 -4.99 -10.85 -18.11
N ASN A 158 -5.66 -9.75 -18.46
CA ASN A 158 -5.55 -9.13 -19.79
C ASN A 158 -4.26 -8.28 -19.93
N SER A 159 -3.81 -7.64 -18.85
CA SER A 159 -2.66 -6.75 -18.83
C SER A 159 -1.42 -7.31 -18.14
N LYS A 160 -1.58 -8.32 -17.29
CA LYS A 160 -0.52 -8.89 -16.46
C LYS A 160 0.73 -9.29 -17.26
N GLU A 161 0.55 -9.98 -18.38
CA GLU A 161 1.66 -10.45 -19.20
C GLU A 161 2.47 -9.29 -19.80
N HIS A 162 1.79 -8.22 -20.24
CA HIS A 162 2.43 -7.00 -20.73
C HIS A 162 3.38 -6.42 -19.67
N PHE A 163 2.89 -6.17 -18.46
CA PHE A 163 3.68 -5.54 -17.39
C PHE A 163 4.79 -6.45 -16.87
N ILE A 164 4.56 -7.76 -16.74
CA ILE A 164 5.59 -8.70 -16.33
C ILE A 164 6.72 -8.74 -17.36
N ASN A 165 6.40 -8.90 -18.64
CA ASN A 165 7.42 -8.99 -19.70
C ASN A 165 8.25 -7.71 -19.82
N LYS A 166 7.63 -6.55 -19.64
CA LYS A 166 8.31 -5.27 -19.79
C LYS A 166 9.12 -4.84 -18.56
N TRP A 167 8.61 -5.10 -17.36
CA TRP A 167 9.13 -4.47 -16.15
C TRP A 167 9.70 -5.42 -15.09
N SER A 168 9.44 -6.75 -15.15
CA SER A 168 9.84 -7.69 -14.09
C SER A 168 11.36 -7.81 -13.88
N CYS A 169 12.17 -7.52 -14.88
CA CYS A 169 13.61 -7.54 -14.75
C CYS A 169 14.20 -6.33 -14.00
N LEU A 170 13.40 -5.28 -13.82
CA LEU A 170 13.81 -4.03 -13.18
C LEU A 170 13.16 -3.82 -11.80
N LEU A 171 12.07 -4.55 -11.52
CA LEU A 171 11.25 -4.34 -10.34
C LEU A 171 10.90 -5.66 -9.68
N TYR A 172 10.75 -5.64 -8.36
CA TYR A 172 10.01 -6.68 -7.66
C TYR A 172 8.51 -6.52 -7.95
N THR A 173 7.97 -7.44 -8.73
CA THR A 173 6.54 -7.50 -9.03
C THR A 173 5.91 -8.63 -8.24
N SER A 174 4.89 -8.33 -7.45
CA SER A 174 4.08 -9.34 -6.75
C SER A 174 2.65 -9.26 -7.25
N PRO A 175 2.08 -10.35 -7.80
CA PRO A 175 0.64 -10.39 -8.01
C PRO A 175 -0.05 -10.31 -6.66
N SER A 176 -1.11 -9.52 -6.58
CA SER A 176 -1.93 -9.49 -5.37
C SER A 176 -2.59 -10.85 -5.17
N PRO A 177 -2.59 -11.41 -3.95
CA PRO A 177 -3.29 -12.67 -3.68
C PRO A 177 -4.83 -12.55 -3.79
N ARG A 178 -5.35 -11.39 -4.14
CA ARG A 178 -6.79 -11.10 -4.31
C ARG A 178 -7.23 -11.01 -5.77
N ASP A 179 -6.32 -11.25 -6.70
CA ASP A 179 -6.61 -11.22 -8.16
C ASP A 179 -7.08 -12.61 -8.65
#